data_267643aca7fcbea3bc17027a62df11c4
#
_entry.id   267643aca7fcbea3bc17027a62df11c4
#
_cell.length_a   1.000
_cell.length_b   1.000
_cell.length_c   1.000
_cell.angle_alpha   90.00
_cell.angle_beta   90.00
_cell.angle_gamma   90.00
#
_symmetry.space_group_name_H-M   'P 1'
#
loop_
_entity.id
_entity.type
_entity.pdbx_description
1 polymer ?
#
loop_
_entity_poly.entity_id
_entity_poly.type
_entity_poly.pdbx_seq_one_letter_code
_entity_poly.pdbx_strand_id
1 'polypeptide(L)'
;MPSPLDLAIDATINRLMTNDGPLTVTYVEKFGVQLPMLAKAPGNMADYFAFFCATHADKEFLVDGDIRLSFRETYAAARVLAGGLVDGHKLQKGDRVGIAARNSANWIIAYMAIIMAGGVATLLNGWWQGGELAEGIRMVGCRYVLADEQRAARLAGHDIGGCELLIFGHDGAPMEGLSVLTSKGGGAETPLPTLEPTDNATILYTSGSTGQSKGAVSDHRAVVQGGMSYVGQTLVFFELLSSTGQAMPAQP
;
A
#
# COMPACT_ATOMS: atom_id res chain seq x y z
N MET A 1 -2.55 39.81 1.21
CA MET A 1 -1.27 39.57 1.94
C MET A 1 -1.44 38.26 2.69
N PRO A 2 -0.41 37.39 2.77
CA PRO A 2 -0.49 36.17 3.55
C PRO A 2 -0.75 36.50 5.03
N SER A 3 -1.50 35.63 5.73
CA SER A 3 -1.73 35.78 7.16
C SER A 3 -0.45 35.48 7.96
N PRO A 4 -0.36 35.88 9.25
CA PRO A 4 0.75 35.50 10.11
C PRO A 4 0.95 33.99 10.19
N LEU A 5 -0.13 33.21 10.10
CA LEU A 5 -0.06 31.75 10.09
C LEU A 5 0.57 31.23 8.78
N ASP A 6 0.20 31.77 7.63
CA ASP A 6 0.79 31.38 6.34
C ASP A 6 2.31 31.63 6.35
N LEU A 7 2.73 32.78 6.87
CA LEU A 7 4.16 33.12 6.99
C LEU A 7 4.91 32.17 7.94
N ALA A 8 4.28 31.75 9.04
CA ALA A 8 4.85 30.79 9.97
C ALA A 8 4.97 29.38 9.35
N ILE A 9 3.95 28.95 8.58
CA ILE A 9 3.97 27.69 7.82
C ILE A 9 5.13 27.71 6.81
N ASP A 10 5.21 28.77 5.99
CA ASP A 10 6.27 28.90 4.97
C ASP A 10 7.67 28.89 5.60
N ALA A 11 7.87 29.62 6.70
CA ALA A 11 9.13 29.63 7.41
C ALA A 11 9.50 28.25 7.99
N THR A 12 8.51 27.51 8.49
CA THR A 12 8.72 26.17 9.01
C THR A 12 9.05 25.17 7.91
N ILE A 13 8.33 25.21 6.79
CA ILE A 13 8.62 24.38 5.61
C ILE A 13 10.03 24.64 5.11
N ASN A 14 10.40 25.93 4.92
CA ASN A 14 11.73 26.32 4.46
C ASN A 14 12.83 25.79 5.40
N ARG A 15 12.65 25.85 6.71
CA ARG A 15 13.59 25.31 7.69
C ARG A 15 13.75 23.79 7.59
N LEU A 16 12.62 23.07 7.43
CA LEU A 16 12.64 21.60 7.28
C LEU A 16 13.19 21.12 5.95
N MET A 17 13.15 21.96 4.91
CA MET A 17 13.68 21.68 3.57
C MET A 17 15.17 22.07 3.40
N THR A 18 15.74 22.84 4.34
CA THR A 18 17.14 23.25 4.25
C THR A 18 18.10 22.07 4.44
N ASN A 19 19.33 22.21 3.98
CA ASN A 19 20.41 21.24 3.92
C ASN A 19 20.33 20.14 4.98
N ASP A 20 20.12 18.90 4.54
CA ASP A 20 19.93 17.71 5.37
C ASP A 20 18.68 17.65 6.26
N GLY A 21 17.75 18.57 6.12
CA GLY A 21 16.45 18.52 6.79
C GLY A 21 15.61 17.28 6.36
N PRO A 22 14.59 16.92 7.14
CA PRO A 22 13.76 15.75 6.85
C PRO A 22 12.93 15.90 5.56
N LEU A 23 12.67 17.14 5.11
CA LEU A 23 11.92 17.45 3.90
C LEU A 23 12.80 17.95 2.75
N THR A 24 14.11 17.66 2.77
CA THR A 24 15.01 18.00 1.66
C THR A 24 14.47 17.45 0.35
N VAL A 25 14.43 18.30 -0.69
CA VAL A 25 13.92 17.96 -2.02
C VAL A 25 15.05 17.65 -2.98
N THR A 26 14.87 16.61 -3.77
CA THR A 26 15.65 16.32 -4.98
C THR A 26 14.71 16.31 -6.19
N TYR A 27 15.27 16.24 -7.40
CA TYR A 27 14.48 16.20 -8.62
C TYR A 27 14.76 14.94 -9.40
N VAL A 28 13.71 14.36 -9.97
CA VAL A 28 13.77 13.19 -10.83
C VAL A 28 13.04 13.48 -12.12
N GLU A 29 13.68 13.17 -13.25
CA GLU A 29 13.02 13.28 -14.54
C GLU A 29 12.06 12.10 -14.77
N LYS A 30 10.82 12.42 -15.15
CA LYS A 30 9.83 11.44 -15.59
C LYS A 30 9.00 12.03 -16.72
N PHE A 31 8.94 11.34 -17.85
CA PHE A 31 8.23 11.79 -19.08
C PHE A 31 8.62 13.20 -19.53
N GLY A 32 9.92 13.56 -19.44
CA GLY A 32 10.42 14.87 -19.83
C GLY A 32 10.12 15.99 -18.84
N VAL A 33 9.58 15.67 -17.65
CA VAL A 33 9.27 16.65 -16.59
C VAL A 33 10.14 16.39 -15.36
N GLN A 34 10.72 17.44 -14.80
CA GLN A 34 11.44 17.39 -13.51
C GLN A 34 10.43 17.42 -12.36
N LEU A 35 10.30 16.30 -11.65
CA LEU A 35 9.39 16.16 -10.51
C LEU A 35 10.15 16.32 -9.19
N PRO A 36 9.70 17.21 -8.29
CA PRO A 36 10.27 17.33 -6.95
C PRO A 36 9.92 16.11 -6.11
N MET A 37 10.87 15.61 -5.33
CA MET A 37 10.71 14.44 -4.48
C MET A 37 11.43 14.64 -3.16
N LEU A 38 10.90 14.06 -2.09
CA LEU A 38 11.59 14.00 -0.80
C LEU A 38 12.81 13.08 -0.92
N ALA A 39 14.00 13.67 -0.76
CA ALA A 39 15.27 12.98 -1.00
C ALA A 39 15.53 11.81 -0.04
N LYS A 40 14.98 11.90 1.18
CA LYS A 40 15.18 10.91 2.26
C LYS A 40 14.05 9.86 2.34
N ALA A 41 13.12 9.88 1.38
CA ALA A 41 12.06 8.87 1.32
C ALA A 41 12.64 7.49 0.98
N PRO A 42 12.07 6.39 1.53
CA PRO A 42 12.42 5.05 1.10
C PRO A 42 12.29 4.86 -0.42
N GLY A 43 13.15 4.03 -1.01
CA GLY A 43 13.20 3.86 -2.47
C GLY A 43 11.95 3.19 -3.06
N ASN A 44 11.34 2.28 -2.29
CA ASN A 44 10.17 1.51 -2.71
C ASN A 44 9.24 1.24 -1.52
N MET A 45 8.07 0.69 -1.79
CA MET A 45 7.06 0.42 -0.76
C MET A 45 7.44 -0.70 0.21
N ALA A 46 8.24 -1.68 -0.19
CA ALA A 46 8.70 -2.73 0.74
C ALA A 46 9.67 -2.13 1.77
N ASP A 47 10.60 -1.26 1.34
CA ASP A 47 11.49 -0.52 2.23
C ASP A 47 10.70 0.45 3.15
N TYR A 48 9.65 1.08 2.61
CA TYR A 48 8.74 1.91 3.40
C TYR A 48 8.08 1.11 4.53
N PHE A 49 7.53 -0.07 4.23
CA PHE A 49 6.94 -0.95 5.25
C PHE A 49 8.00 -1.40 6.27
N ALA A 50 9.17 -1.85 5.81
CA ALA A 50 10.25 -2.28 6.69
C ALA A 50 10.66 -1.19 7.66
N PHE A 51 10.85 0.05 7.17
CA PHE A 51 11.24 1.19 7.98
C PHE A 51 10.21 1.54 9.07
N PHE A 52 8.94 1.74 8.68
CA PHE A 52 7.92 2.16 9.63
C PHE A 52 7.52 1.03 10.58
N CYS A 53 7.46 -0.22 10.12
CA CYS A 53 7.16 -1.36 10.97
C CYS A 53 8.28 -1.65 11.98
N ALA A 54 9.54 -1.37 11.64
CA ALA A 54 10.64 -1.45 12.60
C ALA A 54 10.63 -0.29 13.60
N THR A 55 10.37 0.93 13.12
CA THR A 55 10.36 2.15 13.96
C THR A 55 9.26 2.12 15.03
N HIS A 56 8.11 1.53 14.71
CA HIS A 56 6.94 1.49 15.59
C HIS A 56 6.59 0.06 16.05
N ALA A 57 7.55 -0.85 16.04
CA ALA A 57 7.36 -2.29 16.12
C ALA A 57 6.30 -2.77 17.13
N ASP A 58 6.32 -2.25 18.34
CA ASP A 58 5.47 -2.70 19.45
C ASP A 58 4.19 -1.86 19.63
N LYS A 59 3.98 -0.84 18.77
CA LYS A 59 2.74 -0.07 18.75
C LYS A 59 1.64 -0.82 18.02
N GLU A 60 0.39 -0.62 18.45
CA GLU A 60 -0.79 -1.11 17.73
C GLU A 60 -0.88 -0.45 16.33
N PHE A 61 -1.10 -1.26 15.31
CA PHE A 61 -1.21 -0.81 13.92
C PHE A 61 -2.58 -1.13 13.32
N LEU A 62 -3.05 -2.37 13.44
CA LEU A 62 -4.33 -2.79 12.90
C LEU A 62 -5.32 -3.11 14.00
N VAL A 63 -6.51 -2.54 13.86
CA VAL A 63 -7.67 -2.77 14.71
C VAL A 63 -8.84 -3.18 13.82
N ASP A 64 -9.31 -4.41 13.98
CA ASP A 64 -10.42 -4.96 13.19
C ASP A 64 -11.30 -5.85 14.10
N GLY A 65 -12.42 -5.29 14.56
CA GLY A 65 -13.21 -5.93 15.61
C GLY A 65 -12.39 -6.15 16.89
N ASP A 66 -12.23 -7.40 17.30
CA ASP A 66 -11.41 -7.81 18.45
C ASP A 66 -9.94 -8.07 18.08
N ILE A 67 -9.62 -8.06 16.79
CA ILE A 67 -8.25 -8.25 16.30
C ILE A 67 -7.43 -6.99 16.59
N ARG A 68 -6.28 -7.18 17.21
CA ARG A 68 -5.27 -6.14 17.48
C ARG A 68 -3.93 -6.67 17.03
N LEU A 69 -3.28 -5.97 16.12
CA LEU A 69 -1.95 -6.33 15.64
C LEU A 69 -1.02 -5.12 15.74
N SER A 70 0.16 -5.37 16.27
CA SER A 70 1.27 -4.43 16.22
C SER A 70 1.83 -4.28 14.81
N PHE A 71 2.65 -3.26 14.59
CA PHE A 71 3.41 -3.09 13.35
C PHE A 71 4.29 -4.32 13.08
N ARG A 72 4.97 -4.86 14.10
CA ARG A 72 5.81 -6.05 14.00
C ARG A 72 5.04 -7.27 13.54
N GLU A 73 3.90 -7.56 14.18
CA GLU A 73 3.06 -8.71 13.84
C GLU A 73 2.49 -8.61 12.44
N THR A 74 2.02 -7.42 12.05
CA THR A 74 1.51 -7.16 10.71
C THR A 74 2.58 -7.38 9.64
N TYR A 75 3.80 -6.84 9.87
CA TYR A 75 4.92 -7.01 8.94
C TYR A 75 5.36 -8.48 8.84
N ALA A 76 5.45 -9.18 9.96
CA ALA A 76 5.81 -10.59 9.99
C ALA A 76 4.80 -11.45 9.23
N ALA A 77 3.50 -11.21 9.43
CA ALA A 77 2.44 -11.88 8.68
C ALA A 77 2.57 -11.61 7.17
N ALA A 78 2.69 -10.34 6.77
CA ALA A 78 2.86 -9.96 5.36
C ALA A 78 4.11 -10.61 4.74
N ARG A 79 5.22 -10.70 5.50
CA ARG A 79 6.46 -11.33 5.03
C ARG A 79 6.31 -12.83 4.75
N VAL A 80 5.60 -13.54 5.62
CA VAL A 80 5.29 -14.98 5.43
C VAL A 80 4.45 -15.17 4.17
N LEU A 81 3.40 -14.36 4.01
CA LEU A 81 2.48 -14.46 2.87
C LEU A 81 3.15 -14.06 1.55
N ALA A 82 4.05 -13.08 1.57
CA ALA A 82 4.85 -12.72 0.41
C ALA A 82 5.69 -13.90 -0.07
N GLY A 83 6.31 -14.63 0.86
CA GLY A 83 7.03 -15.87 0.53
C GLY A 83 6.13 -16.94 -0.08
N GLY A 84 4.91 -17.08 0.43
CA GLY A 84 3.91 -17.98 -0.14
C GLY A 84 3.51 -17.61 -1.56
N LEU A 85 3.33 -16.31 -1.84
CA LEU A 85 3.06 -15.83 -3.20
C LEU A 85 4.22 -16.13 -4.16
N VAL A 86 5.46 -15.84 -3.76
CA VAL A 86 6.65 -16.04 -4.60
C VAL A 86 6.92 -17.53 -4.85
N ASP A 87 7.04 -18.30 -3.80
CA ASP A 87 7.43 -19.73 -3.94
C ASP A 87 6.23 -20.64 -4.17
N GLY A 88 5.17 -20.51 -3.40
CA GLY A 88 3.98 -21.35 -3.53
C GLY A 88 3.19 -21.10 -4.81
N HIS A 89 2.85 -19.84 -5.08
CA HIS A 89 2.04 -19.43 -6.23
C HIS A 89 2.87 -19.00 -7.44
N LYS A 90 4.21 -19.01 -7.35
CA LYS A 90 5.09 -18.63 -8.46
C LYS A 90 4.81 -17.23 -9.01
N LEU A 91 4.48 -16.30 -8.12
CA LEU A 91 4.26 -14.90 -8.47
C LEU A 91 5.55 -14.32 -9.05
N GLN A 92 5.43 -13.67 -10.20
CA GLN A 92 6.55 -12.98 -10.83
C GLN A 92 6.46 -11.47 -10.57
N LYS A 93 7.62 -10.81 -10.50
CA LYS A 93 7.67 -9.35 -10.40
C LYS A 93 6.88 -8.71 -11.53
N GLY A 94 5.98 -7.79 -11.17
CA GLY A 94 5.07 -7.11 -12.11
C GLY A 94 3.75 -7.83 -12.42
N ASP A 95 3.53 -9.04 -11.90
CA ASP A 95 2.22 -9.69 -11.98
C ASP A 95 1.18 -8.85 -11.23
N ARG A 96 0.01 -8.64 -11.85
CA ARG A 96 -1.10 -7.92 -11.23
C ARG A 96 -1.89 -8.89 -10.35
N VAL A 97 -2.05 -8.49 -9.09
CA VAL A 97 -2.83 -9.26 -8.11
C VAL A 97 -3.97 -8.39 -7.62
N GLY A 98 -5.19 -8.77 -7.97
CA GLY A 98 -6.40 -8.09 -7.54
C GLY A 98 -6.68 -8.34 -6.06
N ILE A 99 -7.18 -7.33 -5.35
CA ILE A 99 -7.78 -7.49 -4.03
C ILE A 99 -9.24 -7.07 -4.12
N ALA A 100 -10.16 -8.04 -4.01
CA ALA A 100 -11.59 -7.85 -4.03
C ALA A 100 -12.18 -8.25 -2.66
N ALA A 101 -12.08 -7.37 -1.68
CA ALA A 101 -12.51 -7.65 -0.33
C ALA A 101 -12.94 -6.36 0.40
N ARG A 102 -13.67 -6.51 1.52
CA ARG A 102 -13.90 -5.38 2.41
C ARG A 102 -12.61 -5.02 3.17
N ASN A 103 -12.56 -3.78 3.66
CA ASN A 103 -11.48 -3.34 4.52
C ASN A 103 -11.42 -4.22 5.78
N SER A 104 -10.25 -4.76 6.06
CA SER A 104 -9.98 -5.65 7.19
C SER A 104 -8.48 -5.72 7.46
N ALA A 105 -8.09 -6.31 8.57
CA ALA A 105 -6.69 -6.61 8.85
C ALA A 105 -6.08 -7.48 7.72
N ASN A 106 -6.83 -8.49 7.27
CA ASN A 106 -6.42 -9.37 6.16
C ASN A 106 -6.19 -8.62 4.85
N TRP A 107 -7.00 -7.58 4.56
CA TRP A 107 -6.84 -6.76 3.37
C TRP A 107 -5.49 -6.01 3.38
N ILE A 108 -5.14 -5.39 4.52
CA ILE A 108 -3.87 -4.65 4.67
C ILE A 108 -2.67 -5.60 4.56
N ILE A 109 -2.73 -6.73 5.25
CA ILE A 109 -1.66 -7.73 5.23
C ILE A 109 -1.47 -8.30 3.81
N ALA A 110 -2.56 -8.60 3.11
CA ALA A 110 -2.51 -9.06 1.72
C ALA A 110 -1.91 -7.99 0.78
N TYR A 111 -2.28 -6.73 0.94
CA TYR A 111 -1.68 -5.62 0.18
C TYR A 111 -0.17 -5.55 0.40
N MET A 112 0.28 -5.55 1.66
CA MET A 112 1.70 -5.54 1.98
C MET A 112 2.43 -6.76 1.40
N ALA A 113 1.84 -7.95 1.50
CA ALA A 113 2.42 -9.20 0.98
C ALA A 113 2.59 -9.16 -0.55
N ILE A 114 1.58 -8.68 -1.29
CA ILE A 114 1.65 -8.54 -2.76
C ILE A 114 2.79 -7.60 -3.14
N ILE A 115 2.89 -6.44 -2.49
CA ILE A 115 3.93 -5.46 -2.73
C ILE A 115 5.32 -6.05 -2.45
N MET A 116 5.51 -6.70 -1.29
CA MET A 116 6.78 -7.30 -0.90
C MET A 116 7.19 -8.44 -1.84
N ALA A 117 6.23 -9.18 -2.39
CA ALA A 117 6.44 -10.23 -3.38
C ALA A 117 6.76 -9.70 -4.79
N GLY A 118 6.77 -8.38 -5.00
CA GLY A 118 7.00 -7.75 -6.29
C GLY A 118 5.77 -7.71 -7.21
N GLY A 119 4.60 -8.06 -6.69
CA GLY A 119 3.34 -7.94 -7.42
C GLY A 119 2.84 -6.50 -7.51
N VAL A 120 1.98 -6.23 -8.48
CA VAL A 120 1.25 -4.97 -8.61
C VAL A 120 -0.12 -5.13 -7.95
N ALA A 121 -0.30 -4.50 -6.78
CA ALA A 121 -1.56 -4.56 -6.05
C ALA A 121 -2.66 -3.82 -6.81
N THR A 122 -3.63 -4.55 -7.34
CA THR A 122 -4.77 -4.01 -8.07
C THR A 122 -5.97 -3.92 -7.14
N LEU A 123 -6.33 -2.69 -6.75
CA LEU A 123 -7.34 -2.45 -5.73
C LEU A 123 -8.73 -2.38 -6.36
N LEU A 124 -9.42 -3.51 -6.37
CA LEU A 124 -10.77 -3.63 -6.90
C LEU A 124 -11.79 -3.04 -5.91
N ASN A 125 -12.76 -2.31 -6.43
CA ASN A 125 -13.79 -1.74 -5.57
C ASN A 125 -14.69 -2.86 -5.00
N GLY A 126 -14.62 -3.06 -3.69
CA GLY A 126 -15.37 -4.11 -2.99
C GLY A 126 -16.91 -3.95 -3.04
N TRP A 127 -17.43 -2.83 -3.56
CA TRP A 127 -18.86 -2.60 -3.79
C TRP A 127 -19.32 -2.98 -5.20
N TRP A 128 -18.40 -3.19 -6.13
CA TRP A 128 -18.75 -3.59 -7.49
C TRP A 128 -19.53 -4.90 -7.54
N GLN A 129 -20.43 -4.99 -8.50
CA GLN A 129 -21.13 -6.22 -8.82
C GLN A 129 -20.23 -7.17 -9.62
N GLY A 130 -20.64 -8.43 -9.78
CA GLY A 130 -19.79 -9.44 -10.41
C GLY A 130 -19.29 -9.08 -11.81
N GLY A 131 -20.15 -8.49 -12.65
CA GLY A 131 -19.76 -8.02 -13.99
C GLY A 131 -18.69 -6.93 -13.97
N GLU A 132 -18.83 -5.94 -13.08
CA GLU A 132 -17.87 -4.84 -12.92
C GLU A 132 -16.52 -5.34 -12.37
N LEU A 133 -16.56 -6.25 -11.37
CA LEU A 133 -15.36 -6.90 -10.84
C LEU A 133 -14.63 -7.68 -11.93
N ALA A 134 -15.36 -8.50 -12.70
CA ALA A 134 -14.80 -9.30 -13.78
C ALA A 134 -14.18 -8.42 -14.88
N GLU A 135 -14.84 -7.32 -15.24
CA GLU A 135 -14.31 -6.34 -16.19
C GLU A 135 -13.03 -5.70 -15.69
N GLY A 136 -13.00 -5.25 -14.43
CA GLY A 136 -11.81 -4.67 -13.81
C GLY A 136 -10.64 -5.67 -13.78
N ILE A 137 -10.88 -6.92 -13.47
CA ILE A 137 -9.87 -7.99 -13.46
C ILE A 137 -9.28 -8.17 -14.86
N ARG A 138 -10.12 -8.29 -15.89
CA ARG A 138 -9.69 -8.48 -17.28
C ARG A 138 -8.98 -7.26 -17.83
N MET A 139 -9.46 -6.06 -17.52
CA MET A 139 -8.91 -4.79 -18.04
C MET A 139 -7.42 -4.66 -17.79
N VAL A 140 -6.94 -5.07 -16.63
CA VAL A 140 -5.52 -4.98 -16.28
C VAL A 140 -4.80 -6.33 -16.40
N GLY A 141 -5.51 -7.40 -16.72
CA GLY A 141 -4.97 -8.75 -16.84
C GLY A 141 -4.41 -9.26 -15.51
N CYS A 142 -5.23 -9.30 -14.46
CA CYS A 142 -4.81 -9.88 -13.19
C CYS A 142 -4.42 -11.35 -13.37
N ARG A 143 -3.29 -11.76 -12.81
CA ARG A 143 -2.90 -13.17 -12.73
C ARG A 143 -3.60 -13.89 -11.59
N TYR A 144 -3.75 -13.20 -10.46
CA TYR A 144 -4.46 -13.67 -9.28
C TYR A 144 -5.47 -12.63 -8.83
N VAL A 145 -6.54 -13.08 -8.20
CA VAL A 145 -7.42 -12.23 -7.40
C VAL A 145 -7.58 -12.85 -6.02
N LEU A 146 -7.21 -12.08 -5.00
CA LEU A 146 -7.53 -12.37 -3.61
C LEU A 146 -8.91 -11.80 -3.33
N ALA A 147 -9.87 -12.66 -3.03
CA ALA A 147 -11.23 -12.24 -2.75
C ALA A 147 -11.73 -12.83 -1.41
N ASP A 148 -12.50 -12.04 -0.67
CA ASP A 148 -13.29 -12.60 0.39
C ASP A 148 -14.44 -13.44 -0.18
N GLU A 149 -15.04 -14.29 0.64
CA GLU A 149 -16.10 -15.21 0.22
C GLU A 149 -17.26 -14.50 -0.49
N GLN A 150 -17.65 -13.30 -0.01
CA GLN A 150 -18.75 -12.56 -0.58
C GLN A 150 -18.44 -12.03 -1.98
N ARG A 151 -17.22 -11.53 -2.22
CA ARG A 151 -16.79 -11.03 -3.53
C ARG A 151 -16.49 -12.18 -4.47
N ALA A 152 -15.93 -13.28 -3.96
CA ALA A 152 -15.77 -14.51 -4.72
C ALA A 152 -17.12 -15.04 -5.23
N ALA A 153 -18.14 -15.04 -4.38
CA ALA A 153 -19.50 -15.46 -4.79
C ALA A 153 -20.09 -14.56 -5.88
N ARG A 154 -19.79 -13.22 -5.86
CA ARG A 154 -20.21 -12.32 -6.94
C ARG A 154 -19.53 -12.62 -8.27
N LEU A 155 -18.31 -13.13 -8.26
CA LEU A 155 -17.55 -13.49 -9.45
C LEU A 155 -18.01 -14.82 -10.07
N ALA A 156 -18.80 -15.62 -9.34
CA ALA A 156 -19.27 -16.91 -9.83
C ALA A 156 -20.05 -16.75 -11.15
N GLY A 157 -19.66 -17.53 -12.15
CA GLY A 157 -20.27 -17.51 -13.49
C GLY A 157 -19.79 -16.35 -14.40
N HIS A 158 -18.93 -15.46 -13.92
CA HIS A 158 -18.34 -14.42 -14.76
C HIS A 158 -16.97 -14.85 -15.31
N ASP A 159 -16.69 -14.46 -16.57
CA ASP A 159 -15.37 -14.63 -17.15
C ASP A 159 -14.39 -13.64 -16.53
N ILE A 160 -13.34 -14.16 -15.89
CA ILE A 160 -12.25 -13.38 -15.27
C ILE A 160 -10.93 -13.47 -16.06
N GLY A 161 -10.97 -13.89 -17.33
CA GLY A 161 -9.81 -13.86 -18.21
C GLY A 161 -8.71 -14.86 -17.86
N GLY A 162 -9.03 -16.02 -17.29
CA GLY A 162 -8.05 -17.03 -16.86
C GLY A 162 -7.29 -16.70 -15.57
N CYS A 163 -7.70 -15.65 -14.88
CA CYS A 163 -7.17 -15.28 -13.56
C CYS A 163 -7.47 -16.38 -12.53
N GLU A 164 -6.50 -16.72 -11.67
CA GLU A 164 -6.71 -17.65 -10.56
C GLU A 164 -7.35 -16.90 -9.37
N LEU A 165 -8.50 -17.40 -8.89
CA LEU A 165 -9.20 -16.84 -7.74
C LEU A 165 -8.72 -17.53 -6.46
N LEU A 166 -8.14 -16.74 -5.54
CA LEU A 166 -7.70 -17.17 -4.23
C LEU A 166 -8.66 -16.62 -3.18
N ILE A 167 -9.49 -17.49 -2.61
CA ILE A 167 -10.49 -17.09 -1.62
C ILE A 167 -9.88 -17.13 -0.23
N PHE A 168 -10.06 -16.06 0.51
CA PHE A 168 -9.60 -15.99 1.89
C PHE A 168 -10.74 -15.72 2.87
N GLY A 169 -10.59 -16.24 4.08
CA GLY A 169 -11.53 -16.03 5.17
C GLY A 169 -11.47 -14.58 5.66
N HIS A 170 -12.66 -14.07 5.97
CA HIS A 170 -12.78 -12.69 6.45
C HIS A 170 -12.69 -12.61 7.97
N ASP A 171 -13.22 -13.60 8.65
CA ASP A 171 -13.29 -13.69 10.11
C ASP A 171 -12.17 -14.62 10.62
N GLY A 172 -11.63 -14.30 11.79
CA GLY A 172 -10.59 -15.08 12.44
C GLY A 172 -9.18 -14.44 12.42
N ALA A 173 -8.21 -15.17 12.93
CA ALA A 173 -6.83 -14.70 12.98
C ALA A 173 -6.30 -14.45 11.55
N PRO A 174 -5.60 -13.34 11.30
CA PRO A 174 -5.18 -12.96 9.95
C PRO A 174 -4.42 -14.05 9.19
N MET A 175 -3.53 -14.77 9.87
CA MET A 175 -2.76 -15.86 9.23
C MET A 175 -3.62 -17.07 8.88
N GLU A 176 -4.68 -17.32 9.64
CA GLU A 176 -5.65 -18.39 9.35
C GLU A 176 -6.49 -18.04 8.11
N GLY A 177 -7.06 -16.83 8.10
CA GLY A 177 -7.84 -16.33 6.98
C GLY A 177 -7.06 -16.30 5.65
N LEU A 178 -5.78 -15.94 5.70
CA LEU A 178 -4.91 -15.84 4.53
C LEU A 178 -4.09 -17.09 4.23
N SER A 179 -4.35 -18.22 4.89
CA SER A 179 -3.61 -19.48 4.73
C SER A 179 -3.58 -20.01 3.29
N VAL A 180 -4.54 -19.64 2.45
CA VAL A 180 -4.55 -19.95 1.02
C VAL A 180 -3.27 -19.48 0.32
N LEU A 181 -2.65 -18.37 0.76
CA LEU A 181 -1.45 -17.82 0.16
C LEU A 181 -0.19 -18.64 0.44
N THR A 182 -0.18 -19.45 1.50
CA THR A 182 0.92 -20.34 1.89
C THR A 182 0.61 -21.81 1.64
N SER A 183 -0.58 -22.13 1.13
CA SER A 183 -1.06 -23.51 0.95
C SER A 183 -0.22 -24.35 -0.01
N LYS A 184 0.49 -23.70 -0.93
CA LYS A 184 1.37 -24.35 -1.93
C LYS A 184 2.86 -24.26 -1.56
N GLY A 185 3.20 -23.80 -0.35
CA GLY A 185 4.58 -23.64 0.14
C GLY A 185 5.03 -22.17 0.21
N GLY A 186 6.29 -21.98 0.59
CA GLY A 186 6.86 -20.66 0.83
C GLY A 186 6.61 -20.16 2.26
N GLY A 187 7.35 -19.15 2.68
CA GLY A 187 7.25 -18.59 4.03
C GLY A 187 8.24 -17.45 4.28
N ALA A 188 8.50 -17.16 5.56
CA ALA A 188 9.32 -16.02 5.97
C ALA A 188 10.75 -16.06 5.40
N GLU A 189 11.32 -17.23 5.19
CA GLU A 189 12.69 -17.39 4.69
C GLU A 189 12.80 -17.38 3.16
N THR A 190 11.67 -17.39 2.44
CA THR A 190 11.69 -17.33 0.96
C THR A 190 12.33 -16.02 0.49
N PRO A 191 13.35 -16.06 -0.39
CA PRO A 191 13.92 -14.86 -0.97
C PRO A 191 12.87 -14.06 -1.75
N LEU A 192 12.78 -12.78 -1.47
CA LEU A 192 11.88 -11.87 -2.20
C LEU A 192 12.65 -11.12 -3.30
N PRO A 193 11.99 -10.70 -4.38
CA PRO A 193 12.63 -9.98 -5.46
C PRO A 193 13.11 -8.60 -5.01
N THR A 194 14.18 -8.11 -5.63
CA THR A 194 14.60 -6.70 -5.50
C THR A 194 13.61 -5.80 -6.25
N LEU A 195 13.15 -4.75 -5.56
CA LEU A 195 12.20 -3.78 -6.09
C LEU A 195 12.90 -2.45 -6.42
N GLU A 196 12.62 -1.97 -7.61
CA GLU A 196 13.11 -0.66 -8.06
C GLU A 196 12.05 0.43 -7.81
N PRO A 197 12.43 1.68 -7.56
CA PRO A 197 11.49 2.78 -7.39
C PRO A 197 10.53 2.98 -8.57
N THR A 198 10.94 2.56 -9.76
CA THR A 198 10.19 2.67 -11.02
C THR A 198 9.31 1.46 -11.34
N ASP A 199 9.40 0.40 -10.57
CA ASP A 199 8.49 -0.74 -10.72
C ASP A 199 7.06 -0.33 -10.38
N ASN A 200 6.08 -0.89 -11.09
CA ASN A 200 4.68 -0.65 -10.79
C ASN A 200 4.33 -1.27 -9.42
N ALA A 201 3.66 -0.51 -8.58
CA ALA A 201 3.27 -0.93 -7.24
C ALA A 201 1.77 -1.15 -7.10
N THR A 202 0.97 -0.21 -7.62
CA THR A 202 -0.47 -0.20 -7.34
C THR A 202 -1.26 0.23 -8.56
N ILE A 203 -2.43 -0.39 -8.75
CA ILE A 203 -3.45 0.05 -9.70
C ILE A 203 -4.70 0.42 -8.92
N LEU A 204 -5.13 1.68 -9.07
CA LEU A 204 -6.38 2.21 -8.53
C LEU A 204 -7.37 2.46 -9.66
N TYR A 205 -8.63 2.12 -9.43
CA TYR A 205 -9.68 2.43 -10.40
C TYR A 205 -10.29 3.80 -10.11
N THR A 206 -10.42 4.59 -11.15
CA THR A 206 -11.08 5.90 -11.11
C THR A 206 -12.39 5.85 -11.89
N SER A 207 -13.40 6.57 -11.44
CA SER A 207 -14.63 6.81 -12.23
C SER A 207 -14.26 7.66 -13.44
N GLY A 208 -14.11 7.05 -14.61
CA GLY A 208 -13.84 7.79 -15.84
C GLY A 208 -15.00 8.73 -16.18
N SER A 209 -14.69 9.91 -16.74
CA SER A 209 -15.69 10.87 -17.26
C SER A 209 -16.61 10.27 -18.37
N THR A 210 -16.23 9.12 -18.92
CA THR A 210 -16.96 8.35 -19.94
C THR A 210 -17.86 7.26 -19.37
N GLY A 211 -18.00 7.16 -18.03
CA GLY A 211 -18.79 6.14 -17.35
C GLY A 211 -18.09 4.78 -17.19
N GLN A 212 -16.96 4.56 -17.83
CA GLN A 212 -16.14 3.35 -17.64
C GLN A 212 -15.00 3.64 -16.66
N SER A 213 -14.81 2.76 -15.67
CA SER A 213 -13.68 2.83 -14.75
C SER A 213 -12.36 2.62 -15.49
N LYS A 214 -11.32 3.37 -15.12
CA LYS A 214 -9.98 3.24 -15.67
C LYS A 214 -8.99 2.89 -14.57
N GLY A 215 -8.05 1.98 -14.86
CA GLY A 215 -6.98 1.62 -13.94
C GLY A 215 -5.84 2.64 -14.02
N ALA A 216 -5.65 3.43 -12.96
CA ALA A 216 -4.51 4.33 -12.82
C ALA A 216 -3.35 3.59 -12.15
N VAL A 217 -2.22 3.50 -12.85
CA VAL A 217 -1.01 2.82 -12.38
C VAL A 217 -0.10 3.81 -11.66
N SER A 218 0.38 3.42 -10.49
CA SER A 218 1.42 4.13 -9.74
C SER A 218 2.63 3.24 -9.54
N ASP A 219 3.83 3.77 -9.78
CA ASP A 219 5.08 3.11 -9.40
C ASP A 219 5.32 3.21 -7.88
N HIS A 220 6.30 2.44 -7.37
CA HIS A 220 6.65 2.45 -5.94
C HIS A 220 7.00 3.86 -5.47
N ARG A 221 7.75 4.60 -6.26
CA ARG A 221 8.17 5.98 -5.96
C ARG A 221 6.97 6.88 -5.74
N ALA A 222 5.98 6.86 -6.64
CA ALA A 222 4.80 7.71 -6.53
C ALA A 222 4.00 7.40 -5.25
N VAL A 223 3.83 6.12 -4.91
CA VAL A 223 3.08 5.72 -3.71
C VAL A 223 3.84 6.12 -2.44
N VAL A 224 5.17 5.90 -2.39
CA VAL A 224 6.02 6.31 -1.26
C VAL A 224 5.96 7.82 -1.07
N GLN A 225 6.13 8.60 -2.15
CA GLN A 225 6.10 10.07 -2.05
C GLN A 225 4.73 10.58 -1.56
N GLY A 226 3.64 9.93 -1.99
CA GLY A 226 2.30 10.20 -1.47
C GLY A 226 2.22 9.98 0.04
N GLY A 227 2.69 8.83 0.54
CA GLY A 227 2.74 8.53 1.97
C GLY A 227 3.64 9.49 2.75
N MET A 228 4.84 9.77 2.24
CA MET A 228 5.78 10.70 2.87
C MET A 228 5.29 12.15 2.92
N SER A 229 4.39 12.55 2.02
CA SER A 229 3.78 13.89 2.08
C SER A 229 2.93 14.08 3.33
N TYR A 230 2.22 13.04 3.80
CA TYR A 230 1.50 13.08 5.08
C TYR A 230 2.44 13.16 6.27
N VAL A 231 3.55 12.42 6.24
CA VAL A 231 4.61 12.54 7.26
C VAL A 231 5.16 13.97 7.30
N GLY A 232 5.41 14.55 6.12
CA GLY A 232 5.87 15.94 6.00
C GLY A 232 4.88 16.95 6.58
N GLN A 233 3.59 16.82 6.28
CA GLN A 233 2.55 17.69 6.86
C GLN A 233 2.50 17.57 8.38
N THR A 234 2.62 16.36 8.91
CA THR A 234 2.64 16.09 10.35
C THR A 234 3.85 16.76 11.01
N LEU A 235 5.04 16.66 10.41
CA LEU A 235 6.25 17.33 10.90
C LEU A 235 6.09 18.85 10.94
N VAL A 236 5.57 19.45 9.87
CA VAL A 236 5.30 20.90 9.83
C VAL A 236 4.32 21.30 10.93
N PHE A 237 3.26 20.54 11.13
CA PHE A 237 2.27 20.79 12.17
C PHE A 237 2.87 20.75 13.59
N PHE A 238 3.66 19.72 13.89
CA PHE A 238 4.31 19.60 15.22
C PHE A 238 5.35 20.70 15.46
N GLU A 239 6.12 21.07 14.46
CA GLU A 239 7.09 22.17 14.57
C GLU A 239 6.39 23.52 14.83
N LEU A 240 5.25 23.76 14.19
CA LEU A 240 4.45 24.96 14.43
C LEU A 240 3.89 24.99 15.86
N LEU A 241 3.33 23.88 16.37
CA LEU A 241 2.85 23.78 17.76
C LEU A 241 3.98 24.05 18.75
N SER A 242 5.14 23.43 18.53
CA SER A 242 6.32 23.63 19.40
C SER A 242 6.77 25.09 19.41
N SER A 243 6.75 25.76 18.25
CA SER A 243 7.16 27.16 18.13
C SER A 243 6.20 28.14 18.78
N THR A 244 4.91 27.78 18.91
CA THR A 244 3.87 28.60 19.54
C THR A 244 3.71 28.35 21.04
N GLY A 245 4.49 27.42 21.63
CA GLY A 245 4.37 27.04 23.05
C GLY A 245 3.09 26.29 23.38
N GLN A 246 2.35 25.79 22.38
CA GLN A 246 1.17 24.96 22.59
C GLN A 246 1.55 23.55 23.00
N ALA A 247 0.75 22.95 23.90
CA ALA A 247 0.94 21.57 24.32
C ALA A 247 0.82 20.63 23.11
N MET A 248 1.81 19.74 22.95
CA MET A 248 1.75 18.70 21.94
C MET A 248 0.56 17.78 22.20
N PRO A 249 -0.28 17.46 21.21
CA PRO A 249 -1.27 16.42 21.37
C PRO A 249 -0.56 15.10 21.69
N ALA A 250 -1.19 14.28 22.56
CA ALA A 250 -0.69 12.95 22.84
C ALA A 250 -0.52 12.21 21.50
N GLN A 251 0.66 11.66 21.28
CA GLN A 251 0.85 10.79 20.11
C GLN A 251 -0.03 9.55 20.28
N PRO A 252 -0.78 9.14 19.26
CA PRO A 252 -1.60 7.93 19.31
C PRO A 252 -0.74 6.66 19.52
#